data_b832d1754d4e3c073f4849d17c48e06f
#
_entry.id   b832d1754d4e3c073f4849d17c48e06f
#
_cell.length_a   1.000
_cell.length_b   1.000
_cell.length_c   1.000
_cell.angle_alpha   90.00
_cell.angle_beta   90.00
_cell.angle_gamma   90.00
#
_symmetry.space_group_name_H-M   'P 1'
#
loop_
_entity.id
_entity.type
_entity.pdbx_description
1 polymer ?
#
loop_
_entity_poly.entity_id
_entity_poly.type
_entity_poly.pdbx_seq_one_letter_code
_entity_poly.pdbx_strand_id
1 'polypeptide(L)'
;REVLAAVEKLNDRRGKAVLVSTRDGTRRILLDQILYVERVGRALRYFCPGGTVDSMSLRVTFHTAVAPLLADPRFCQCGASFAFNLQHVAGVNGQEVLLDNGCTVAIPRASAAPFKNAWGKYWLEGAWQADAGRKGGDG
;
A
#
# COMPACT_ATOMS: atom_id res chain seq x y z
N ARG A 1 -18.06 7.70 4.23
CA ARG A 1 -17.78 7.47 5.62
C ARG A 1 -17.75 5.99 5.94
N GLU A 2 -18.71 5.25 5.47
CA GLU A 2 -18.61 3.80 5.60
C GLU A 2 -17.39 3.29 4.88
N VAL A 3 -17.01 3.96 3.82
CA VAL A 3 -15.86 3.59 3.06
C VAL A 3 -14.60 3.62 3.92
N LEU A 4 -14.51 4.61 4.80
CA LEU A 4 -13.31 4.75 5.63
C LEU A 4 -13.17 3.63 6.65
N ALA A 5 -14.27 3.00 7.03
CA ALA A 5 -14.22 1.91 7.99
C ALA A 5 -14.13 0.56 7.31
N ALA A 6 -14.08 0.53 5.99
CA ALA A 6 -14.23 -0.72 5.26
C ALA A 6 -13.08 -1.69 5.47
N VAL A 7 -11.87 -1.18 5.75
CA VAL A 7 -10.73 -2.08 5.93
C VAL A 7 -11.00 -3.09 7.03
N GLU A 8 -11.55 -2.65 8.14
CA GLU A 8 -11.83 -3.56 9.24
C GLU A 8 -13.04 -4.44 8.97
N LYS A 9 -14.05 -3.86 8.33
CA LYS A 9 -15.30 -4.59 8.13
C LYS A 9 -15.22 -5.67 7.09
N LEU A 10 -14.25 -5.58 6.19
CA LEU A 10 -14.13 -6.54 5.12
C LEU A 10 -13.00 -7.53 5.34
N ASN A 11 -12.72 -7.82 6.59
CA ASN A 11 -11.72 -8.82 6.93
C ASN A 11 -12.37 -10.21 6.84
N ASP A 12 -12.32 -10.83 5.67
CA ASP A 12 -12.90 -12.16 5.48
C ASP A 12 -11.79 -13.13 5.11
N ARG A 13 -12.15 -14.34 4.65
CA ARG A 13 -11.12 -15.35 4.41
C ARG A 13 -10.20 -15.02 3.25
N ARG A 14 -10.53 -14.04 2.42
CA ARG A 14 -9.63 -13.60 1.37
C ARG A 14 -8.73 -12.49 1.85
N GLY A 15 -8.88 -12.07 3.12
CA GLY A 15 -8.07 -11.04 3.69
C GLY A 15 -8.79 -9.71 3.73
N LYS A 16 -8.08 -8.70 4.20
CA LYS A 16 -8.64 -7.37 4.36
C LYS A 16 -8.84 -6.69 3.01
N ALA A 17 -9.80 -5.80 2.96
CA ALA A 17 -10.12 -5.08 1.75
C ALA A 17 -10.48 -3.64 2.07
N VAL A 18 -10.50 -2.81 1.05
CA VAL A 18 -10.96 -1.44 1.14
C VAL A 18 -12.05 -1.24 0.11
N LEU A 19 -13.02 -0.41 0.45
CA LEU A 19 -14.06 -0.01 -0.49
C LEU A 19 -13.71 1.35 -1.06
N VAL A 20 -13.73 1.45 -2.36
CA VAL A 20 -13.35 2.67 -3.06
C VAL A 20 -14.55 3.15 -3.87
N SER A 21 -14.97 4.39 -3.63
CA SER A 21 -16.03 4.99 -4.42
C SER A 21 -15.45 5.44 -5.75
N THR A 22 -16.01 4.93 -6.83
CA THR A 22 -15.57 5.25 -8.16
C THR A 22 -16.75 5.79 -8.98
N ARG A 23 -16.47 6.24 -10.19
CA ARG A 23 -17.52 6.72 -11.08
C ARG A 23 -18.53 5.62 -11.42
N ASP A 24 -18.09 4.39 -11.38
CA ASP A 24 -18.94 3.25 -11.73
C ASP A 24 -19.48 2.55 -10.49
N GLY A 25 -19.48 3.22 -9.37
CA GLY A 25 -19.99 2.64 -8.14
C GLY A 25 -18.85 2.33 -7.18
N THR A 26 -19.17 1.58 -6.15
CA THR A 26 -18.21 1.23 -5.12
C THR A 26 -17.51 -0.08 -5.48
N ARG A 27 -16.19 -0.07 -5.44
CA ARG A 27 -15.38 -1.24 -5.74
C ARG A 27 -14.69 -1.74 -4.48
N ARG A 28 -14.70 -3.04 -4.30
CA ARG A 28 -13.93 -3.66 -3.21
C ARG A 28 -12.58 -4.08 -3.76
N ILE A 29 -11.52 -3.66 -3.09
CA ILE A 29 -10.17 -4.03 -3.50
C ILE A 29 -9.50 -4.68 -2.30
N LEU A 30 -9.01 -5.90 -2.48
CA LEU A 30 -8.26 -6.57 -1.43
C LEU A 30 -6.93 -5.87 -1.25
N LEU A 31 -6.53 -5.65 0.00
CA LEU A 31 -5.27 -4.97 0.26
C LEU A 31 -4.10 -5.68 -0.38
N ASP A 32 -4.16 -7.00 -0.39
CA ASP A 32 -3.11 -7.82 -0.98
C ASP A 32 -2.97 -7.60 -2.48
N GLN A 33 -4.00 -7.11 -3.12
CA GLN A 33 -3.99 -6.85 -4.56
C GLN A 33 -3.52 -5.44 -4.90
N ILE A 34 -3.34 -4.59 -3.92
CA ILE A 34 -2.90 -3.22 -4.18
C ILE A 34 -1.37 -3.18 -4.17
N LEU A 35 -0.81 -2.82 -5.31
CA LEU A 35 0.64 -2.63 -5.40
C LEU A 35 1.05 -1.32 -4.75
N TYR A 36 0.38 -0.26 -5.14
CA TYR A 36 0.58 1.04 -4.52
C TYR A 36 -0.57 1.96 -4.92
N VAL A 37 -0.65 3.08 -4.24
CA VAL A 37 -1.68 4.09 -4.49
C VAL A 37 -0.96 5.40 -4.75
N GLU A 38 -1.41 6.11 -5.77
CA GLU A 38 -0.81 7.39 -6.12
C GLU A 38 -1.90 8.44 -6.23
N ARG A 39 -1.59 9.64 -5.76
CA ARG A 39 -2.48 10.76 -6.00
C ARG A 39 -2.27 11.25 -7.41
N VAL A 40 -3.34 11.24 -8.20
CA VAL A 40 -3.31 11.71 -9.58
C VAL A 40 -4.37 12.80 -9.68
N GLY A 41 -3.91 14.06 -9.78
CA GLY A 41 -4.83 15.17 -9.75
C GLY A 41 -5.54 15.22 -8.39
N ARG A 42 -6.85 15.11 -8.42
CA ARG A 42 -7.66 15.15 -7.22
C ARG A 42 -8.17 13.78 -6.80
N ALA A 43 -7.66 12.72 -7.41
CA ALA A 43 -8.14 11.38 -7.13
C ALA A 43 -7.00 10.49 -6.67
N LEU A 44 -7.36 9.35 -6.10
CA LEU A 44 -6.40 8.30 -5.82
C LEU A 44 -6.47 7.27 -6.93
N ARG A 45 -5.33 6.84 -7.40
CA ARG A 45 -5.25 5.74 -8.36
C ARG A 45 -4.64 4.55 -7.65
N TYR A 46 -5.42 3.47 -7.59
CA TYR A 46 -4.98 2.22 -6.98
C TYR A 46 -4.42 1.33 -8.08
N PHE A 47 -3.15 0.99 -7.97
CA PHE A 47 -2.50 0.13 -8.96
C PHE A 47 -2.57 -1.31 -8.49
N CYS A 48 -3.19 -2.15 -9.30
CA CYS A 48 -3.39 -3.55 -9.00
C CYS A 48 -2.85 -4.39 -10.16
N PRO A 49 -2.62 -5.69 -9.95
CA PRO A 49 -2.08 -6.52 -11.05
C PRO A 49 -2.91 -6.51 -12.31
N GLY A 50 -4.22 -6.40 -12.18
CA GLY A 50 -5.10 -6.41 -13.35
C GLY A 50 -5.39 -5.06 -13.95
N GLY A 51 -4.85 -3.98 -13.38
CA GLY A 51 -5.11 -2.64 -13.88
C GLY A 51 -5.23 -1.65 -12.75
N THR A 52 -5.86 -0.52 -13.03
CA THR A 52 -5.97 0.55 -12.05
C THR A 52 -7.44 0.83 -11.72
N VAL A 53 -7.64 1.38 -10.53
CA VAL A 53 -8.95 1.80 -10.08
C VAL A 53 -8.80 3.23 -9.58
N ASP A 54 -9.58 4.15 -10.13
CA ASP A 54 -9.51 5.56 -9.75
C ASP A 54 -10.68 5.90 -8.84
N SER A 55 -10.38 6.57 -7.74
CA SER A 55 -11.42 7.02 -6.83
C SER A 55 -12.12 8.25 -7.38
N MET A 56 -13.24 8.60 -6.78
CA MET A 56 -13.83 9.91 -6.97
C MET A 56 -12.88 10.96 -6.43
N SER A 57 -13.14 12.22 -6.77
CA SER A 57 -12.30 13.32 -6.31
C SER A 57 -12.25 13.39 -4.80
N LEU A 58 -11.05 13.59 -4.28
CA LEU A 58 -10.83 13.69 -2.85
C LEU A 58 -11.27 15.05 -2.34
N ARG A 59 -11.77 15.06 -1.12
CA ARG A 59 -12.09 16.29 -0.40
C ARG A 59 -11.23 16.45 0.84
N VAL A 60 -10.23 15.59 0.97
CA VAL A 60 -9.32 15.57 2.11
C VAL A 60 -7.90 15.44 1.59
N THR A 61 -6.94 15.56 2.48
CA THR A 61 -5.54 15.39 2.10
C THR A 61 -5.26 13.94 1.72
N PHE A 62 -4.16 13.75 1.02
CA PHE A 62 -3.75 12.40 0.65
C PHE A 62 -3.56 11.53 1.89
N HIS A 63 -2.88 12.06 2.90
CA HIS A 63 -2.64 11.31 4.12
C HIS A 63 -3.95 10.84 4.76
N THR A 64 -4.92 11.73 4.84
CA THR A 64 -6.21 11.37 5.40
C THR A 64 -6.91 10.33 4.54
N ALA A 65 -6.82 10.49 3.22
CA ALA A 65 -7.48 9.57 2.31
C ALA A 65 -6.93 8.16 2.38
N VAL A 66 -5.62 8.01 2.60
CA VAL A 66 -5.01 6.68 2.66
C VAL A 66 -4.87 6.16 4.08
N ALA A 67 -5.33 6.92 5.07
CA ALA A 67 -5.22 6.48 6.46
C ALA A 67 -5.76 5.07 6.71
N PRO A 68 -6.89 4.67 6.12
CA PRO A 68 -7.35 3.30 6.30
C PRO A 68 -6.36 2.25 5.83
N LEU A 69 -5.61 2.55 4.78
CA LEU A 69 -4.56 1.63 4.32
C LEU A 69 -3.38 1.66 5.27
N LEU A 70 -2.99 2.85 5.72
CA LEU A 70 -1.83 2.99 6.59
C LEU A 70 -2.04 2.34 7.95
N ALA A 71 -3.29 2.06 8.31
CA ALA A 71 -3.57 1.33 9.54
C ALA A 71 -3.07 -0.11 9.45
N ASP A 72 -2.85 -0.60 8.25
CA ASP A 72 -2.31 -1.95 8.04
C ASP A 72 -0.79 -1.83 7.89
N PRO A 73 0.01 -2.63 8.60
CA PRO A 73 1.46 -2.49 8.59
C PRO A 73 2.12 -2.73 7.25
N ARG A 74 1.41 -3.35 6.30
CA ARG A 74 1.99 -3.58 4.98
C ARG A 74 2.07 -2.33 4.13
N PHE A 75 1.35 -1.25 4.50
CA PHE A 75 1.34 -0.03 3.72
C PHE A 75 2.20 1.05 4.36
N CYS A 76 2.91 1.77 3.52
CA CYS A 76 3.80 2.84 3.97
C CYS A 76 3.63 4.04 3.04
N GLN A 77 3.35 5.19 3.63
CA GLN A 77 3.25 6.42 2.86
C GLN A 77 4.65 6.88 2.45
N CYS A 78 4.76 7.34 1.23
CA CYS A 78 6.03 7.83 0.69
C CYS A 78 5.77 9.21 0.10
N GLY A 79 6.11 10.24 0.86
CA GLY A 79 5.82 11.60 0.46
C GLY A 79 4.33 11.90 0.52
N ALA A 80 3.92 12.92 -0.22
CA ALA A 80 2.55 13.40 -0.17
C ALA A 80 1.66 12.79 -1.24
N SER A 81 2.19 11.90 -2.07
CA SER A 81 1.44 11.40 -3.23
C SER A 81 1.48 9.88 -3.41
N PHE A 82 2.20 9.17 -2.59
CA PHE A 82 2.35 7.72 -2.75
C PHE A 82 2.11 6.98 -1.44
N ALA A 83 1.49 5.81 -1.55
CA ALA A 83 1.43 4.86 -0.46
C ALA A 83 1.68 3.49 -1.07
N PHE A 84 2.74 2.81 -0.64
CA PHE A 84 3.15 1.55 -1.21
C PHE A 84 2.78 0.38 -0.31
N ASN A 85 2.39 -0.71 -0.94
CA ASN A 85 2.25 -1.98 -0.26
C ASN A 85 3.64 -2.60 -0.19
N LEU A 86 4.22 -2.63 0.99
CA LEU A 86 5.60 -3.09 1.15
C LEU A 86 5.79 -4.55 0.75
N GLN A 87 4.73 -5.35 0.80
CA GLN A 87 4.81 -6.73 0.35
C GLN A 87 5.15 -6.85 -1.13
N HIS A 88 4.75 -5.85 -1.91
CA HIS A 88 4.95 -5.89 -3.35
C HIS A 88 6.16 -5.09 -3.79
N VAL A 89 6.92 -4.52 -2.86
CA VAL A 89 8.15 -3.81 -3.19
C VAL A 89 9.28 -4.81 -3.19
N ALA A 90 9.86 -5.01 -4.36
CA ALA A 90 10.97 -5.95 -4.54
C ALA A 90 12.33 -5.32 -4.32
N GLY A 91 12.41 -4.00 -4.44
CA GLY A 91 13.68 -3.33 -4.24
C GLY A 91 13.52 -1.84 -4.22
N VAL A 92 14.51 -1.16 -3.65
CA VAL A 92 14.56 0.30 -3.61
C VAL A 92 15.96 0.68 -4.04
N ASN A 93 16.07 1.44 -5.12
CA ASN A 93 17.36 1.86 -5.65
C ASN A 93 17.33 3.38 -5.83
N GLY A 94 17.91 4.08 -4.86
CA GLY A 94 17.86 5.54 -4.89
C GLY A 94 16.42 6.02 -4.84
N GLN A 95 16.01 6.71 -5.87
CA GLN A 95 14.65 7.24 -5.96
C GLN A 95 13.71 6.34 -6.75
N GLU A 96 14.10 5.12 -7.00
CA GLU A 96 13.26 4.19 -7.74
C GLU A 96 12.81 3.05 -6.86
N VAL A 97 11.52 2.77 -6.89
CA VAL A 97 10.94 1.63 -6.18
C VAL A 97 10.61 0.58 -7.21
N LEU A 98 11.20 -0.60 -7.05
CA LEU A 98 10.94 -1.72 -7.94
C LEU A 98 9.84 -2.56 -7.34
N LEU A 99 8.78 -2.77 -8.11
CA LEU A 99 7.66 -3.60 -7.68
C LEU A 99 7.86 -5.03 -8.18
N ASP A 100 7.20 -5.96 -7.53
CA ASP A 100 7.36 -7.37 -7.88
C ASP A 100 6.75 -7.74 -9.23
N ASN A 101 5.99 -6.84 -9.84
CA ASN A 101 5.49 -7.05 -11.20
C ASN A 101 6.47 -6.52 -12.26
N GLY A 102 7.64 -6.05 -11.83
CA GLY A 102 8.66 -5.56 -12.74
C GLY A 102 8.61 -4.07 -13.03
N CYS A 103 7.59 -3.38 -12.58
CA CYS A 103 7.48 -1.96 -12.80
C CYS A 103 8.32 -1.18 -11.80
N THR A 104 8.77 0.00 -12.21
CA THR A 104 9.48 0.89 -11.30
C THR A 104 8.69 2.18 -11.15
N VAL A 105 8.78 2.78 -9.98
CA VAL A 105 8.08 4.01 -9.66
C VAL A 105 9.09 5.00 -9.08
N ALA A 106 9.12 6.21 -9.64
CA ALA A 106 10.01 7.24 -9.13
C ALA A 106 9.36 7.93 -7.94
N ILE A 107 10.12 8.10 -6.87
CA ILE A 107 9.62 8.73 -5.65
C ILE A 107 10.41 9.99 -5.35
N PRO A 108 9.88 10.89 -4.52
CA PRO A 108 10.60 12.11 -4.17
C PRO A 108 11.91 11.79 -3.47
N ARG A 109 12.91 12.59 -3.78
CA ARG A 109 14.24 12.37 -3.24
C ARG A 109 14.26 12.35 -1.71
N ALA A 110 13.55 13.28 -1.09
CA ALA A 110 13.52 13.37 0.35
C ALA A 110 12.87 12.17 1.01
N SER A 111 12.05 11.43 0.26
CA SER A 111 11.34 10.28 0.80
C SER A 111 12.10 8.98 0.60
N ALA A 112 13.17 8.99 -0.20
CA ALA A 112 13.82 7.74 -0.61
C ALA A 112 14.45 6.99 0.56
N ALA A 113 15.27 7.67 1.36
CA ALA A 113 15.93 6.99 2.47
C ALA A 113 14.95 6.53 3.55
N PRO A 114 14.01 7.37 4.00
CA PRO A 114 13.03 6.90 4.98
C PRO A 114 12.20 5.73 4.45
N PHE A 115 11.83 5.77 3.17
CA PHE A 115 11.04 4.68 2.61
C PHE A 115 11.85 3.39 2.56
N LYS A 116 13.11 3.47 2.12
CA LYS A 116 13.97 2.30 2.08
C LYS A 116 14.13 1.68 3.46
N ASN A 117 14.29 2.52 4.47
CA ASN A 117 14.40 2.03 5.85
C ASN A 117 13.12 1.35 6.30
N ALA A 118 11.96 1.94 5.98
CA ALA A 118 10.69 1.35 6.36
C ALA A 118 10.49 0.00 5.67
N TRP A 119 10.83 -0.07 4.39
CA TRP A 119 10.71 -1.31 3.63
C TRP A 119 11.64 -2.40 4.19
N GLY A 120 12.89 -2.03 4.46
CA GLY A 120 13.82 -2.98 5.03
C GLY A 120 13.38 -3.48 6.38
N LYS A 121 12.89 -2.58 7.21
CA LYS A 121 12.42 -2.94 8.53
C LYS A 121 11.20 -3.86 8.45
N TYR A 122 10.28 -3.55 7.54
CA TYR A 122 9.09 -4.39 7.37
C TYR A 122 9.48 -5.84 7.06
N TRP A 123 10.37 -6.02 6.09
CA TRP A 123 10.76 -7.37 5.71
C TRP A 123 11.62 -8.05 6.76
N LEU A 124 12.53 -7.32 7.38
CA LEU A 124 13.37 -7.93 8.41
C LEU A 124 12.54 -8.34 9.60
N GLU A 125 11.66 -7.47 10.08
CA GLU A 125 10.87 -7.80 11.26
C GLU A 125 9.80 -8.82 10.92
N GLY A 126 9.10 -8.64 9.82
CA GLY A 126 8.05 -9.57 9.44
C GLY A 126 8.59 -10.93 9.07
N ALA A 127 9.65 -10.97 8.27
CA ALA A 127 10.23 -12.23 7.86
C ALA A 127 10.87 -12.94 9.05
N TRP A 128 11.51 -12.18 9.91
CA TRP A 128 12.14 -12.74 11.10
C TRP A 128 11.09 -13.37 12.01
N GLN A 129 9.99 -12.70 12.23
CA GLN A 129 8.95 -13.24 13.08
C GLN A 129 8.32 -14.49 12.48
N ALA A 130 8.13 -14.49 11.18
CA ALA A 130 7.59 -15.66 10.52
C ALA A 130 8.54 -16.84 10.65
N ASP A 131 9.84 -16.61 10.48
CA ASP A 131 10.82 -17.66 10.61
C ASP A 131 10.90 -18.16 12.04
N ALA A 132 10.93 -17.24 12.98
CA ALA A 132 11.03 -17.62 14.38
C ALA A 132 9.81 -18.45 14.78
N GLY A 133 8.63 -18.05 14.35
CA GLY A 133 7.43 -18.80 14.66
C GLY A 133 7.40 -20.16 14.00
N ARG A 134 7.99 -20.28 12.83
CA ARG A 134 7.96 -21.52 12.09
C ARG A 134 9.06 -22.47 12.51
N LYS A 135 10.22 -21.92 12.77
CA LYS A 135 11.40 -22.76 12.99
C LYS A 135 11.90 -22.76 14.41
N GLY A 136 11.26 -22.09 15.27
CA GLY A 136 11.68 -22.11 16.64
C GLY A 136 13.08 -21.58 16.84
N GLY A 137 13.40 -20.53 16.19
CA GLY A 137 14.67 -19.91 16.42
C GLY A 137 15.80 -20.50 15.65
N ASP A 138 15.48 -21.13 14.62
CA ASP A 138 16.51 -21.62 13.75
C ASP A 138 17.38 -20.50 13.24
N GLY A 139 16.88 -19.39 13.28
CA GLY A 139 17.55 -18.20 12.78
C GLY A 139 18.95 -18.19 13.05
#